data_f20bb32caf7e4b350b52575575e71ac9
#
_entry.id   f20bb32caf7e4b350b52575575e71ac9
#
_cell.length_a   1.000
_cell.length_b   1.000
_cell.length_c   1.000
_cell.angle_alpha   90.00
_cell.angle_beta   90.00
_cell.angle_gamma   90.00
#
_symmetry.space_group_name_H-M   'P 1'
#
loop_
_entity.id
_entity.type
_entity.pdbx_description
1 polymer ?
#
loop_
_entity_poly.entity_id
_entity_poly.type
_entity_poly.pdbx_seq_one_letter_code
_entity_poly.pdbx_strand_id
1 'polypeptide(L)'
;MLLFVAGHALATRGVSLAGNVDSGFDAVAFAIAWVPAWFLPYSFFLATAELYHAWWGSLTALSRLGWKAPGTLRGREAFWLPPLAGLLLILPALARFAGLLGDVGDPMTSDYARYYLSLFGLD
;
A
#
# COMPACT_ATOMS: atom_id res chain seq x y z
N MET A 1 3.54 10.26 -12.00
CA MET A 1 2.86 10.24 -10.69
C MET A 1 1.33 10.33 -10.82
N LEU A 2 0.77 11.27 -11.59
CA LEU A 2 -0.68 11.46 -11.72
C LEU A 2 -1.40 10.23 -12.29
N LEU A 3 -0.88 9.61 -13.35
CA LEU A 3 -1.42 8.38 -13.93
C LEU A 3 -1.40 7.20 -12.95
N PHE A 4 -0.36 7.11 -12.13
CA PHE A 4 -0.25 6.07 -11.12
C PHE A 4 -1.31 6.23 -10.02
N VAL A 5 -1.47 7.45 -9.49
CA VAL A 5 -2.49 7.76 -8.46
C VAL A 5 -3.90 7.56 -9.03
N ALA A 6 -4.16 8.01 -10.25
CA ALA A 6 -5.45 7.82 -10.91
C ALA A 6 -5.74 6.33 -11.16
N GLY A 7 -4.75 5.58 -11.66
CA GLY A 7 -4.87 4.12 -11.86
C GLY A 7 -5.11 3.37 -10.56
N HIS A 8 -4.38 3.72 -9.50
CA HIS A 8 -4.57 3.14 -8.17
C HIS A 8 -5.96 3.46 -7.59
N ALA A 9 -6.37 4.72 -7.66
CA ALA A 9 -7.70 5.13 -7.19
C ALA A 9 -8.83 4.43 -7.97
N LEU A 10 -8.68 4.28 -9.29
CA LEU A 10 -9.66 3.58 -10.11
C LEU A 10 -9.70 2.07 -9.79
N ALA A 11 -8.54 1.43 -9.65
CA ALA A 11 -8.46 0.01 -9.34
C ALA A 11 -9.00 -0.34 -7.95
N THR A 12 -8.86 0.55 -6.97
CA THR A 12 -9.32 0.31 -5.59
C THR A 12 -10.75 0.84 -5.39
N ARG A 13 -10.97 2.14 -5.58
CA ARG A 13 -12.26 2.78 -5.31
C ARG A 13 -13.26 2.60 -6.43
N GLY A 14 -12.81 2.58 -7.69
CA GLY A 14 -13.70 2.40 -8.85
C GLY A 14 -14.37 1.04 -8.82
N VAL A 15 -13.62 -0.03 -8.57
CA VAL A 15 -14.14 -1.41 -8.44
C VAL A 15 -15.09 -1.52 -7.25
N SER A 16 -14.70 -0.97 -6.11
CA SER A 16 -15.53 -0.99 -4.90
C SER A 16 -16.87 -0.27 -5.10
N LEU A 17 -16.85 0.91 -5.70
CA LEU A 17 -18.08 1.69 -5.95
C LEU A 17 -18.97 1.04 -7.00
N ALA A 18 -18.39 0.49 -8.07
CA ALA A 18 -19.16 -0.14 -9.15
C ALA A 18 -19.78 -1.47 -8.72
N GLY A 19 -19.08 -2.26 -7.90
CA GLY A 19 -19.53 -3.56 -7.42
C GLY A 19 -20.24 -3.54 -6.08
N ASN A 20 -20.28 -2.40 -5.40
CA ASN A 20 -20.73 -2.30 -4.02
C ASN A 20 -20.05 -3.33 -3.10
N VAL A 21 -18.75 -3.57 -3.35
CA VAL A 21 -17.91 -4.50 -2.60
C VAL A 21 -16.87 -3.74 -1.79
N ASP A 22 -16.50 -4.27 -0.62
CA ASP A 22 -15.45 -3.65 0.19
C ASP A 22 -14.07 -3.85 -0.47
N SER A 23 -13.31 -2.76 -0.60
CA SER A 23 -11.95 -2.74 -1.12
C SER A 23 -10.89 -2.69 -0.01
N GLY A 24 -11.23 -3.19 1.17
CA GLY A 24 -10.34 -3.23 2.33
C GLY A 24 -9.24 -4.30 2.24
N PHE A 25 -9.11 -5.07 3.30
CA PHE A 25 -8.10 -6.12 3.42
C PHE A 25 -8.18 -7.15 2.28
N ASP A 26 -9.37 -7.58 1.92
CA ASP A 26 -9.60 -8.64 0.91
C ASP A 26 -9.11 -8.25 -0.47
N ALA A 27 -9.25 -6.97 -0.86
CA ALA A 27 -8.76 -6.49 -2.15
C ALA A 27 -7.24 -6.58 -2.26
N VAL A 28 -6.52 -6.23 -1.20
CA VAL A 28 -5.05 -6.32 -1.17
C VAL A 28 -4.59 -7.76 -1.12
N ALA A 29 -5.22 -8.58 -0.29
CA ALA A 29 -4.92 -10.00 -0.18
C ALA A 29 -5.19 -10.74 -1.50
N PHE A 30 -6.33 -10.46 -2.16
CA PHE A 30 -6.65 -10.98 -3.49
C PHE A 30 -5.59 -10.58 -4.54
N ALA A 31 -5.24 -9.29 -4.62
CA ALA A 31 -4.26 -8.82 -5.60
C ALA A 31 -2.90 -9.52 -5.43
N ILE A 32 -2.44 -9.68 -4.18
CA ILE A 32 -1.19 -10.38 -3.86
C ILE A 32 -1.29 -11.88 -4.18
N ALA A 33 -2.42 -12.53 -3.88
CA ALA A 33 -2.62 -13.94 -4.18
C ALA A 33 -2.71 -14.20 -5.69
N TRP A 34 -3.36 -13.30 -6.43
CA TRP A 34 -3.59 -13.45 -7.87
C TRP A 34 -2.32 -13.25 -8.70
N VAL A 35 -1.55 -12.20 -8.45
CA VAL A 35 -0.30 -11.93 -9.18
C VAL A 35 0.81 -11.49 -8.21
N PRO A 36 1.34 -12.41 -7.37
CA PRO A 36 2.28 -12.08 -6.31
C PRO A 36 3.57 -11.43 -6.82
N ALA A 37 4.08 -11.89 -7.96
CA ALA A 37 5.32 -11.35 -8.56
C ALA A 37 5.22 -9.87 -8.95
N TRP A 38 4.00 -9.37 -9.18
CA TRP A 38 3.74 -7.97 -9.47
C TRP A 38 3.33 -7.19 -8.22
N PHE A 39 2.33 -7.70 -7.48
CA PHE A 39 1.72 -6.92 -6.40
C PHE A 39 2.58 -6.82 -5.14
N LEU A 40 3.44 -7.79 -4.84
CA LEU A 40 4.36 -7.67 -3.70
C LEU A 40 5.38 -6.52 -3.89
N PRO A 41 6.18 -6.48 -4.98
CA PRO A 41 7.09 -5.35 -5.18
C PRO A 41 6.34 -4.02 -5.37
N TYR A 42 5.20 -4.03 -6.08
CA TYR A 42 4.38 -2.85 -6.26
C TYR A 42 3.94 -2.26 -4.90
N SER A 43 3.35 -3.07 -4.03
CA SER A 43 2.88 -2.63 -2.71
C SER A 43 4.03 -2.18 -1.81
N PHE A 44 5.18 -2.86 -1.89
CA PHE A 44 6.38 -2.46 -1.16
C PHE A 44 6.89 -1.07 -1.58
N PHE A 45 7.02 -0.82 -2.88
CA PHE A 45 7.47 0.49 -3.38
C PHE A 45 6.44 1.58 -3.14
N LEU A 46 5.15 1.28 -3.26
CA LEU A 46 4.08 2.22 -2.97
C LEU A 46 4.14 2.67 -1.51
N ALA A 47 4.13 1.73 -0.57
CA ALA A 47 4.16 2.02 0.86
C ALA A 47 5.47 2.74 1.27
N THR A 48 6.60 2.38 0.68
CA THR A 48 7.87 3.07 0.90
C THR A 48 7.81 4.52 0.41
N ALA A 49 7.24 4.76 -0.77
CA ALA A 49 7.08 6.11 -1.32
C ALA A 49 6.14 6.96 -0.46
N GLU A 50 5.07 6.37 0.07
CA GLU A 50 4.16 7.04 1.00
C GLU A 50 4.85 7.42 2.32
N LEU A 51 5.69 6.54 2.87
CA LEU A 51 6.48 6.85 4.07
C LEU A 51 7.46 8.01 3.83
N TYR A 52 8.13 8.04 2.68
CA TYR A 52 8.98 9.16 2.30
C TYR A 52 8.18 10.45 2.21
N HIS A 53 7.05 10.40 1.54
CA HIS A 53 6.20 11.58 1.36
C HIS A 53 5.66 12.08 2.70
N ALA A 54 5.20 11.19 3.56
CA ALA A 54 4.73 11.50 4.89
C ALA A 54 5.85 12.09 5.75
N TRP A 55 7.05 11.50 5.75
CA TRP A 55 8.19 11.97 6.51
C TRP A 55 8.60 13.41 6.12
N TRP A 56 8.93 13.60 4.85
CA TRP A 56 9.42 14.91 4.38
C TRP A 56 8.30 15.95 4.35
N GLY A 57 7.08 15.55 4.06
CA GLY A 57 5.90 16.42 4.14
C GLY A 57 5.65 16.92 5.55
N SER A 58 5.72 16.03 6.54
CA SER A 58 5.57 16.36 7.95
C SER A 58 6.66 17.32 8.45
N LEU A 59 7.94 17.03 8.13
CA LEU A 59 9.05 17.93 8.48
C LEU A 59 8.88 19.33 7.87
N THR A 60 8.40 19.37 6.63
CA THR A 60 8.15 20.64 5.93
C THR A 60 6.99 21.41 6.55
N ALA A 61 5.87 20.73 6.83
CA ALA A 61 4.72 21.34 7.48
C ALA A 61 5.06 21.89 8.87
N LEU A 62 5.72 21.08 9.69
CA LEU A 62 6.17 21.49 11.03
C LEU A 62 7.12 22.69 10.98
N SER A 63 8.03 22.73 10.00
CA SER A 63 8.94 23.86 9.85
C SER A 63 8.21 25.17 9.49
N ARG A 64 7.13 25.10 8.73
CA ARG A 64 6.27 26.25 8.41
C ARG A 64 5.48 26.74 9.63
N LEU A 65 5.23 25.84 10.59
CA LEU A 65 4.62 26.19 11.90
C LEU A 65 5.65 26.69 12.94
N GLY A 66 6.89 26.95 12.52
CA GLY A 66 7.95 27.47 13.38
C GLY A 66 8.74 26.41 14.14
N TRP A 67 8.44 25.13 13.99
CA TRP A 67 9.23 24.07 14.62
C TRP A 67 10.57 23.88 13.91
N LYS A 68 11.65 23.95 14.66
CA LYS A 68 13.00 23.70 14.14
C LYS A 68 13.36 22.24 14.37
N ALA A 69 13.26 21.43 13.31
CA ALA A 69 13.69 20.05 13.38
C ALA A 69 15.18 19.96 13.76
N PRO A 70 15.57 19.06 14.68
CA PRO A 70 16.96 18.73 14.94
C PRO A 70 17.71 18.40 13.65
N GLY A 71 18.99 18.76 13.56
CA GLY A 71 19.82 18.50 12.37
C GLY A 71 19.87 17.01 12.01
N THR A 72 19.81 16.12 13.00
CA THR A 72 19.72 14.66 12.84
C THR A 72 18.50 14.20 12.05
N LEU A 73 17.37 14.92 12.11
CA LEU A 73 16.16 14.59 11.35
C LEU A 73 16.13 15.17 9.92
N ARG A 74 17.11 16.00 9.56
CA ARG A 74 17.24 16.63 8.24
C ARG A 74 18.53 16.29 7.52
N GLY A 75 19.47 15.68 8.23
CA GLY A 75 20.76 15.26 7.70
C GLY A 75 20.68 14.09 6.72
N ARG A 76 21.82 13.74 6.15
CA ARG A 76 21.98 12.59 5.26
C ARG A 76 21.50 11.28 5.90
N GLU A 77 21.67 11.14 7.21
CA GLU A 77 21.24 9.95 7.96
C GLU A 77 19.73 9.82 8.01
N ALA A 78 19.00 10.94 8.12
CA ALA A 78 17.54 10.95 8.09
C ALA A 78 16.95 10.48 6.75
N PHE A 79 17.72 10.48 5.68
CA PHE A 79 17.29 9.95 4.39
C PHE A 79 16.97 8.45 4.44
N TRP A 80 17.64 7.70 5.32
CA TRP A 80 17.45 6.26 5.45
C TRP A 80 16.36 5.86 6.45
N LEU A 81 15.84 6.79 7.26
CA LEU A 81 14.81 6.48 8.26
C LEU A 81 13.51 5.93 7.62
N PRO A 82 12.93 6.54 6.57
CA PRO A 82 11.73 6.01 5.93
C PRO A 82 11.92 4.59 5.37
N PRO A 83 12.99 4.27 4.60
CA PRO A 83 13.17 2.91 4.09
C PRO A 83 13.43 1.89 5.20
N LEU A 84 14.15 2.25 6.28
CA LEU A 84 14.34 1.36 7.43
C LEU A 84 13.02 1.09 8.16
N ALA A 85 12.22 2.15 8.40
CA ALA A 85 10.88 1.99 8.95
C ALA A 85 9.99 1.15 8.01
N GLY A 86 10.14 1.33 6.70
CA GLY A 86 9.47 0.53 5.68
C GLY A 86 9.79 -0.95 5.80
N LEU A 87 11.06 -1.30 5.91
CA LEU A 87 11.47 -2.70 6.07
C LEU A 87 10.86 -3.34 7.32
N LEU A 88 10.83 -2.62 8.43
CA LEU A 88 10.32 -3.12 9.70
C LEU A 88 8.79 -3.22 9.76
N LEU A 89 8.07 -2.37 9.04
CA LEU A 89 6.61 -2.30 9.09
C LEU A 89 5.96 -2.94 7.84
N ILE A 90 6.49 -2.64 6.66
CA ILE A 90 5.88 -3.05 5.39
C ILE A 90 6.11 -4.53 5.12
N LEU A 91 7.32 -5.06 5.37
CA LEU A 91 7.59 -6.47 5.10
C LEU A 91 6.71 -7.42 5.95
N PRO A 92 6.56 -7.23 7.28
CA PRO A 92 5.62 -8.05 8.04
C PRO A 92 4.16 -7.88 7.59
N ALA A 93 3.74 -6.67 7.21
CA ALA A 93 2.40 -6.43 6.69
C ALA A 93 2.17 -7.18 5.38
N LEU A 94 3.09 -7.10 4.43
CA LEU A 94 3.01 -7.84 3.16
C LEU A 94 3.07 -9.35 3.38
N ALA A 95 3.93 -9.83 4.29
CA ALA A 95 4.00 -11.24 4.68
C ALA A 95 2.67 -11.73 5.28
N ARG A 96 1.98 -10.87 6.05
CA ARG A 96 0.64 -11.16 6.56
C ARG A 96 -0.39 -11.27 5.43
N PHE A 97 -0.40 -10.33 4.49
CA PHE A 97 -1.28 -10.39 3.31
C PHE A 97 -1.00 -11.59 2.41
N ALA A 98 0.24 -12.02 2.32
CA ALA A 98 0.65 -13.22 1.58
C ALA A 98 0.35 -14.54 2.32
N GLY A 99 -0.26 -14.49 3.50
CA GLY A 99 -0.56 -15.67 4.31
C GLY A 99 0.65 -16.29 5.04
N LEU A 100 1.83 -15.66 4.98
CA LEU A 100 3.05 -16.18 5.59
C LEU A 100 3.07 -16.02 7.12
N LEU A 101 2.33 -15.06 7.67
CA LEU A 101 2.27 -14.75 9.11
C LEU A 101 0.87 -15.04 9.69
N GLY A 102 0.24 -16.10 9.25
CA GLY A 102 -1.04 -16.57 9.74
C GLY A 102 -2.09 -16.71 8.67
N ASP A 103 -3.20 -17.32 9.03
CA ASP A 103 -4.32 -17.55 8.12
C ASP A 103 -5.00 -16.22 7.77
N VAL A 104 -5.19 -15.98 6.48
CA VAL A 104 -5.93 -14.84 5.91
C VAL A 104 -7.23 -15.31 5.21
N GLY A 105 -7.59 -16.58 5.39
CA GLY A 105 -8.62 -17.21 4.56
C GLY A 105 -8.15 -17.42 3.13
N ASP A 106 -9.08 -17.78 2.26
CA ASP A 106 -8.81 -17.84 0.82
C ASP A 106 -9.20 -16.50 0.16
N PRO A 107 -8.23 -15.64 -0.20
CA PRO A 107 -8.53 -14.34 -0.79
C PRO A 107 -9.28 -14.43 -2.13
N MET A 108 -9.18 -15.59 -2.83
CA MET A 108 -9.83 -15.82 -4.13
C MET A 108 -11.34 -16.04 -4.00
N THR A 109 -11.82 -16.37 -2.80
CA THR A 109 -13.26 -16.60 -2.52
C THR A 109 -13.97 -15.38 -1.93
N SER A 110 -13.27 -14.28 -1.71
CA SER A 110 -13.85 -13.03 -1.22
C SER A 110 -14.86 -12.42 -2.19
N ASP A 111 -15.79 -11.62 -1.68
CA ASP A 111 -16.76 -10.92 -2.53
C ASP A 111 -16.08 -9.99 -3.53
N TYR A 112 -14.97 -9.36 -3.11
CA TYR A 112 -14.15 -8.54 -3.97
C TYR A 112 -13.55 -9.36 -5.12
N ALA A 113 -12.97 -10.53 -4.82
CA ALA A 113 -12.39 -11.42 -5.82
C ALA A 113 -13.43 -11.88 -6.84
N ARG A 114 -14.57 -12.36 -6.37
CA ARG A 114 -15.69 -12.80 -7.23
C ARG A 114 -16.15 -11.68 -8.16
N TYR A 115 -16.39 -10.50 -7.61
CA TYR A 115 -16.80 -9.36 -8.44
C TYR A 115 -15.71 -8.97 -9.45
N TYR A 116 -14.44 -8.91 -9.02
CA TYR A 116 -13.34 -8.56 -9.90
C TYR A 116 -13.17 -9.55 -11.04
N LEU A 117 -13.21 -10.85 -10.75
CA LEU A 117 -13.07 -11.91 -11.75
C LEU A 117 -14.25 -11.91 -12.74
N SER A 118 -15.46 -11.65 -12.27
CA SER A 118 -16.64 -11.54 -13.14
C SER A 118 -16.53 -10.44 -14.20
N LEU A 119 -15.81 -9.34 -13.90
CA LEU A 119 -15.54 -8.28 -14.89
C LEU A 119 -14.73 -8.75 -16.10
N PHE A 120 -14.00 -9.87 -15.94
CA PHE A 120 -13.17 -10.48 -16.99
C PHE A 120 -13.74 -11.81 -17.48
N GLY A 121 -14.93 -12.23 -17.00
CA GLY A 121 -15.53 -13.51 -17.36
C GLY A 121 -14.73 -14.71 -16.87
N LEU A 122 -14.13 -14.62 -15.69
CA LEU A 122 -13.27 -15.63 -15.06
C LEU A 122 -13.91 -16.25 -13.81
N ASP A 123 -15.22 -16.17 -13.65
CA ASP A 123 -16.03 -16.75 -12.58
C ASP A 123 -16.35 -18.24 -12.77
#